data_262fc99ff507fd6bf296defd7ffe9e4a
#
_entry.id   262fc99ff507fd6bf296defd7ffe9e4a
#
_cell.length_a   1.000
_cell.length_b   1.000
_cell.length_c   1.000
_cell.angle_alpha   90.00
_cell.angle_beta   90.00
_cell.angle_gamma   90.00
#
_symmetry.space_group_name_H-M   'P 1'
#
loop_
_entity.id
_entity.type
_entity.pdbx_description
1 polymer ?
#
loop_
_entity_poly.entity_id
_entity_poly.type
_entity_poly.pdbx_seq_one_letter_code
_entity_poly.pdbx_strand_id
1 'polypeptide(L)'
;MGLRNRFSNYVYNKLEKRMNQIEGGSVRFPYIPATEDNILQSSDVYELLQDISNQLMLAEIVVEDEDGNEIRNDPALKVLKNPNSYLTQSEFIKLMTNYYLLTGEVFPLLNDKQIHLAAGVYTELDKNLIEHFKIGSVEIPPDMIRHVKNIGTNHLKGVGLLDLGRNTLEGVMSAEKVLTDKYTKGGLLAFLLKLDAHINPANGAQSKLIKAILDQLEQIDDSRSVKMIPLGKGYEIEAMKSPVEDEKILSYLNVYKKDLGKFLSINVDTYQALIKVDFEKAMMYLHNKAVRPIMKNFEDHLSLLFYGQNSKKRIKFKINVLDFVTYSTKTNIGYNIVRTGITSPDNVADMLGFEKQNTPETQAIYISNDLSKIGEKKATDDSLKGGDDNDEKEGNTDS
;
A
#
# COMPACT_ATOMS: atom_id res chain seq x y z
N MET A 1 -9.34 -31.31 26.71
CA MET A 1 -8.26 -30.50 26.05
C MET A 1 -7.45 -31.43 25.18
N GLY A 2 -7.57 -31.34 23.88
CA GLY A 2 -7.02 -32.29 22.93
C GLY A 2 -5.50 -32.13 22.77
N LEU A 3 -4.85 -33.15 22.21
CA LEU A 3 -3.41 -33.16 21.85
C LEU A 3 -3.00 -31.93 21.01
N ARG A 4 -3.92 -31.42 20.20
CA ARG A 4 -3.74 -30.23 19.33
C ARG A 4 -3.49 -28.95 20.15
N ASN A 5 -4.24 -28.72 21.25
CA ASN A 5 -4.03 -27.55 22.11
C ASN A 5 -2.70 -27.60 22.88
N ARG A 6 -2.24 -28.81 23.24
CA ARG A 6 -0.93 -28.98 23.91
C ARG A 6 0.23 -28.72 22.96
N PHE A 7 0.10 -29.15 21.70
CA PHE A 7 1.12 -28.93 20.68
C PHE A 7 1.17 -27.46 20.29
N SER A 8 0.05 -26.80 20.06
CA SER A 8 -0.06 -25.37 19.78
C SER A 8 0.60 -24.52 20.87
N ASN A 9 0.29 -24.78 22.14
CA ASN A 9 0.91 -24.09 23.28
C ASN A 9 2.42 -24.37 23.40
N TYR A 10 2.85 -25.59 23.06
CA TYR A 10 4.28 -25.93 23.06
C TYR A 10 5.03 -25.17 21.96
N VAL A 11 4.49 -25.12 20.74
CA VAL A 11 5.07 -24.37 19.62
C VAL A 11 5.11 -22.89 19.93
N TYR A 12 4.01 -22.33 20.42
CA TYR A 12 3.90 -20.92 20.83
C TYR A 12 4.95 -20.55 21.89
N ASN A 13 5.00 -21.29 22.99
CA ASN A 13 5.97 -21.04 24.07
C ASN A 13 7.42 -21.16 23.62
N LYS A 14 7.71 -22.03 22.65
CA LYS A 14 9.05 -22.21 22.11
C LYS A 14 9.42 -21.12 21.12
N LEU A 15 8.45 -20.62 20.35
CA LEU A 15 8.60 -19.46 19.49
C LEU A 15 8.75 -18.17 20.31
N GLU A 16 7.91 -17.98 21.31
CA GLU A 16 7.99 -16.84 22.24
C GLU A 16 9.33 -16.78 22.97
N LYS A 17 9.82 -17.94 23.49
CA LYS A 17 11.14 -18.01 24.11
C LYS A 17 12.28 -17.66 23.16
N ARG A 18 12.20 -18.05 21.89
CA ARG A 18 13.22 -17.70 20.89
C ARG A 18 13.12 -16.25 20.44
N MET A 19 11.90 -15.74 20.26
CA MET A 19 11.67 -14.32 19.96
C MET A 19 12.21 -13.43 21.08
N ASN A 20 12.06 -13.86 22.35
CA ASN A 20 12.60 -13.15 23.53
C ASN A 20 14.12 -13.35 23.74
N GLN A 21 14.74 -14.36 23.12
CA GLN A 21 16.19 -14.61 23.19
C GLN A 21 16.99 -13.82 22.13
N ILE A 22 16.31 -13.26 21.14
CA ILE A 22 16.95 -12.52 20.06
C ILE A 22 16.91 -11.02 20.35
N GLU A 23 17.60 -10.55 21.37
CA GLU A 23 17.75 -9.15 21.77
C GLU A 23 16.82 -8.65 22.88
N GLY A 24 17.26 -8.75 24.07
CA GLY A 24 17.03 -7.83 25.20
C GLY A 24 15.65 -7.13 25.29
N GLY A 25 14.55 -7.83 25.16
CA GLY A 25 13.22 -7.31 25.54
C GLY A 25 12.47 -6.44 24.54
N SER A 26 13.01 -6.18 23.37
CA SER A 26 12.24 -5.62 22.25
C SER A 26 12.02 -6.72 21.19
N VAL A 27 10.77 -7.13 21.01
CA VAL A 27 10.38 -7.97 19.87
C VAL A 27 10.52 -7.11 18.62
N ARG A 28 11.73 -6.92 18.16
CA ARG A 28 11.95 -6.61 16.75
C ARG A 28 11.76 -7.95 16.05
N PHE A 29 10.76 -8.05 15.19
CA PHE A 29 10.62 -9.19 14.31
C PHE A 29 11.95 -9.37 13.59
N PRO A 30 12.79 -10.41 13.92
CA PRO A 30 14.06 -10.55 13.27
C PRO A 30 13.78 -11.28 11.98
N TYR A 31 13.55 -10.63 10.97
CA TYR A 31 13.85 -11.04 9.61
C TYR A 31 13.31 -10.07 8.57
N ILE A 32 13.74 -8.85 8.76
CA ILE A 32 13.84 -7.97 7.62
C ILE A 32 15.35 -7.76 7.48
N PRO A 33 16.02 -8.17 6.40
CA PRO A 33 17.42 -7.83 6.19
C PRO A 33 17.61 -6.32 6.40
N ALA A 34 18.80 -5.88 6.81
CA ALA A 34 19.12 -4.47 7.05
C ALA A 34 18.74 -3.54 5.87
N THR A 35 18.60 -4.11 4.68
CA THR A 35 18.09 -3.48 3.46
C THR A 35 16.61 -3.07 3.52
N GLU A 36 15.76 -3.73 4.30
CA GLU A 36 14.34 -3.40 4.41
C GLU A 36 14.09 -2.18 5.30
N ASP A 37 14.82 -2.05 6.39
CA ASP A 37 14.77 -0.85 7.24
C ASP A 37 15.20 0.40 6.45
N ASN A 38 16.18 0.27 5.58
CA ASN A 38 16.65 1.37 4.73
C ASN A 38 15.63 1.75 3.65
N ILE A 39 14.89 0.79 3.13
CA ILE A 39 13.86 1.01 2.11
C ILE A 39 12.69 1.83 2.65
N LEU A 40 12.26 1.53 3.88
CA LEU A 40 11.20 2.29 4.54
C LEU A 40 11.61 3.72 4.92
N GLN A 41 12.91 4.04 4.85
CA GLN A 41 13.41 5.40 5.02
C GLN A 41 13.28 6.24 3.74
N SER A 42 13.15 5.61 2.57
CA SER A 42 12.82 6.32 1.35
C SER A 42 11.36 6.76 1.36
N SER A 43 11.12 8.06 1.29
CA SER A 43 9.77 8.64 1.33
C SER A 43 8.89 8.12 0.19
N ASP A 44 9.47 7.94 -0.99
CA ASP A 44 8.75 7.50 -2.19
C ASP A 44 8.29 6.04 -2.09
N VAL A 45 9.14 5.17 -1.56
CA VAL A 45 8.79 3.76 -1.32
C VAL A 45 7.72 3.66 -0.23
N TYR A 46 7.93 4.40 0.84
CA TYR A 46 7.00 4.43 1.96
C TYR A 46 5.60 4.90 1.52
N GLU A 47 5.51 6.00 0.73
CA GLU A 47 4.25 6.51 0.17
C GLU A 47 3.49 5.43 -0.60
N LEU A 48 4.14 4.77 -1.56
CA LEU A 48 3.51 3.74 -2.40
C LEU A 48 3.03 2.53 -1.59
N LEU A 49 3.82 2.10 -0.59
CA LEU A 49 3.41 1.01 0.31
C LEU A 49 2.23 1.43 1.19
N GLN A 50 2.23 2.67 1.71
CA GLN A 50 1.14 3.19 2.52
C GLN A 50 -0.15 3.32 1.72
N ASP A 51 -0.10 3.79 0.48
CA ASP A 51 -1.28 3.93 -0.38
C ASP A 51 -2.01 2.59 -0.56
N ILE A 52 -1.27 1.51 -0.77
CA ILE A 52 -1.85 0.17 -0.92
C ILE A 52 -2.31 -0.37 0.44
N SER A 53 -1.43 -0.36 1.44
CA SER A 53 -1.70 -1.01 2.73
C SER A 53 -2.79 -0.30 3.54
N ASN A 54 -2.90 1.03 3.41
CA ASN A 54 -3.98 1.78 4.05
C ASN A 54 -5.35 1.45 3.47
N GLN A 55 -5.47 1.24 2.15
CA GLN A 55 -6.74 0.82 1.57
C GLN A 55 -7.15 -0.59 2.04
N LEU A 56 -6.18 -1.52 2.14
CA LEU A 56 -6.48 -2.86 2.65
C LEU A 56 -6.87 -2.85 4.14
N MET A 57 -6.20 -2.04 4.95
CA MET A 57 -6.50 -1.98 6.39
C MET A 57 -7.90 -1.39 6.69
N LEU A 58 -8.46 -0.60 5.76
CA LEU A 58 -9.82 -0.05 5.87
C LEU A 58 -10.91 -1.05 5.44
N ALA A 59 -10.52 -2.19 4.86
CA ALA A 59 -11.48 -3.19 4.42
C ALA A 59 -12.20 -3.83 5.62
N GLU A 60 -13.52 -3.92 5.53
CA GLU A 60 -14.32 -4.70 6.45
C GLU A 60 -14.14 -6.19 6.15
N ILE A 61 -13.82 -6.97 7.17
CA ILE A 61 -13.70 -8.42 7.04
C ILE A 61 -15.03 -9.05 7.40
N VAL A 62 -15.60 -9.81 6.47
CA VAL A 62 -16.85 -10.54 6.64
C VAL A 62 -16.64 -12.02 6.33
N VAL A 63 -17.55 -12.86 6.83
CA VAL A 63 -17.64 -14.27 6.44
C VAL A 63 -18.94 -14.47 5.69
N GLU A 64 -18.87 -15.10 4.53
CA GLU A 64 -20.02 -15.42 3.69
C GLU A 64 -20.19 -16.94 3.57
N ASP A 65 -21.46 -17.37 3.44
CA ASP A 65 -21.83 -18.73 3.05
C ASP A 65 -21.76 -18.93 1.52
N GLU A 66 -22.17 -20.11 1.02
CA GLU A 66 -22.23 -20.41 -0.42
C GLU A 66 -23.19 -19.50 -1.19
N ASP A 67 -24.25 -19.03 -0.54
CA ASP A 67 -25.28 -18.18 -1.15
C ASP A 67 -24.91 -16.70 -1.09
N GLY A 68 -23.76 -16.35 -0.49
CA GLY A 68 -23.27 -14.98 -0.35
C GLY A 68 -23.88 -14.23 0.85
N ASN A 69 -24.56 -14.92 1.77
CA ASN A 69 -25.10 -14.28 2.96
C ASN A 69 -24.02 -14.13 4.04
N GLU A 70 -24.04 -13.00 4.73
CA GLU A 70 -23.08 -12.71 5.78
C GLU A 70 -23.38 -13.47 7.08
N ILE A 71 -22.36 -14.13 7.63
CA ILE A 71 -22.40 -14.83 8.90
C ILE A 71 -21.76 -13.95 9.98
N ARG A 72 -22.57 -13.22 10.75
CA ARG A 72 -22.10 -12.21 11.72
C ARG A 72 -21.38 -12.78 12.93
N ASN A 73 -21.69 -13.99 13.37
CA ASN A 73 -21.17 -14.61 14.60
C ASN A 73 -20.21 -15.78 14.33
N ASP A 74 -19.36 -15.64 13.31
CA ASP A 74 -18.37 -16.65 12.99
C ASP A 74 -17.13 -16.55 13.91
N PRO A 75 -16.58 -17.68 14.39
CA PRO A 75 -15.35 -17.69 15.20
C PRO A 75 -14.15 -17.04 14.51
N ALA A 76 -14.01 -17.17 13.19
CA ALA A 76 -12.93 -16.56 12.43
C ALA A 76 -12.98 -15.03 12.50
N LEU A 77 -14.18 -14.42 12.46
CA LEU A 77 -14.33 -12.98 12.62
C LEU A 77 -13.85 -12.49 13.97
N LYS A 78 -14.09 -13.25 15.04
CA LYS A 78 -13.63 -12.90 16.40
C LYS A 78 -12.10 -12.89 16.47
N VAL A 79 -11.46 -13.86 15.84
CA VAL A 79 -10.00 -13.94 15.78
C VAL A 79 -9.42 -12.83 14.90
N LEU A 80 -10.02 -12.56 13.73
CA LEU A 80 -9.52 -11.53 12.83
C LEU A 80 -9.74 -10.10 13.35
N LYS A 81 -10.84 -9.86 14.12
CA LYS A 81 -11.07 -8.56 14.79
C LYS A 81 -10.10 -8.31 15.94
N ASN A 82 -9.66 -9.37 16.62
CA ASN A 82 -8.69 -9.31 17.73
C ASN A 82 -7.60 -10.35 17.47
N PRO A 83 -6.67 -10.08 16.55
CA PRO A 83 -5.69 -11.06 16.09
C PRO A 83 -4.86 -11.66 17.23
N ASN A 84 -4.32 -10.81 18.08
CA ASN A 84 -3.50 -11.19 19.24
C ASN A 84 -3.42 -10.04 20.24
N SER A 85 -2.61 -10.18 21.31
CA SER A 85 -2.50 -9.19 22.39
C SER A 85 -1.78 -7.91 22.04
N TYR A 86 -1.09 -7.84 20.90
CA TYR A 86 -0.22 -6.72 20.52
C TYR A 86 -0.55 -6.10 19.14
N LEU A 87 -1.50 -6.66 18.38
CA LEU A 87 -1.95 -6.12 17.10
C LEU A 87 -3.47 -6.00 17.06
N THR A 88 -3.95 -4.87 16.57
CA THR A 88 -5.34 -4.69 16.15
C THR A 88 -5.56 -5.31 14.77
N GLN A 89 -6.83 -5.48 14.36
CA GLN A 89 -7.17 -5.94 13.01
C GLN A 89 -6.47 -5.11 11.93
N SER A 90 -6.54 -3.78 12.04
CA SER A 90 -5.98 -2.86 11.05
C SER A 90 -4.46 -2.98 10.96
N GLU A 91 -3.78 -3.05 12.10
CA GLU A 91 -2.32 -3.25 12.16
C GLU A 91 -1.90 -4.61 11.60
N PHE A 92 -2.67 -5.66 11.91
CA PHE A 92 -2.41 -7.00 11.39
C PHE A 92 -2.51 -7.04 9.85
N ILE A 93 -3.58 -6.49 9.27
CA ILE A 93 -3.78 -6.45 7.83
C ILE A 93 -2.72 -5.57 7.15
N LYS A 94 -2.41 -4.43 7.75
CA LYS A 94 -1.36 -3.53 7.25
C LYS A 94 0.01 -4.21 7.25
N LEU A 95 0.38 -4.86 8.33
CA LEU A 95 1.65 -5.57 8.46
C LEU A 95 1.71 -6.77 7.48
N MET A 96 0.62 -7.53 7.37
CA MET A 96 0.49 -8.63 6.42
C MET A 96 0.70 -8.15 4.97
N THR A 97 0.11 -6.98 4.64
CA THR A 97 0.26 -6.36 3.31
C THR A 97 1.69 -5.91 3.06
N ASN A 98 2.32 -5.25 4.03
CA ASN A 98 3.69 -4.77 3.90
C ASN A 98 4.68 -5.94 3.68
N TYR A 99 4.57 -7.02 4.45
CA TYR A 99 5.37 -8.23 4.21
C TYR A 99 5.14 -8.79 2.81
N TYR A 100 3.89 -8.96 2.41
CA TYR A 100 3.53 -9.46 1.09
C TYR A 100 4.12 -8.61 -0.06
N LEU A 101 4.08 -7.30 0.06
CA LEU A 101 4.61 -6.39 -0.96
C LEU A 101 6.14 -6.34 -0.96
N LEU A 102 6.77 -6.34 0.22
CA LEU A 102 8.23 -6.22 0.34
C LEU A 102 8.95 -7.52 0.03
N THR A 103 8.55 -8.60 0.68
CA THR A 103 9.22 -9.90 0.57
C THR A 103 8.58 -10.84 -0.45
N GLY A 104 7.33 -10.56 -0.83
CA GLY A 104 6.52 -11.44 -1.68
C GLY A 104 5.88 -12.60 -0.93
N GLU A 105 6.11 -12.71 0.38
CA GLU A 105 5.66 -13.84 1.19
C GLU A 105 5.18 -13.37 2.55
N VAL A 106 4.12 -13.99 3.05
CA VAL A 106 3.67 -13.80 4.42
C VAL A 106 3.07 -15.09 4.96
N PHE A 107 3.28 -15.34 6.24
CA PHE A 107 2.92 -16.59 6.90
C PHE A 107 1.97 -16.33 8.07
N PRO A 108 0.67 -16.18 7.85
CA PRO A 108 -0.32 -16.16 8.93
C PRO A 108 -0.35 -17.53 9.62
N LEU A 109 -0.15 -17.49 10.94
CA LEU A 109 -0.12 -18.66 11.84
C LEU A 109 -1.29 -18.58 12.80
N LEU A 110 -2.19 -19.54 12.72
CA LEU A 110 -3.35 -19.65 13.59
C LEU A 110 -3.01 -20.53 14.79
N ASN A 111 -3.18 -19.97 15.98
CA ASN A 111 -3.03 -20.68 17.26
C ASN A 111 -4.35 -20.59 18.02
N ASP A 112 -5.14 -21.64 18.00
CA ASP A 112 -6.47 -21.80 18.63
C ASP A 112 -7.40 -20.57 18.64
N LYS A 113 -6.96 -19.48 19.23
CA LYS A 113 -7.74 -18.25 19.44
C LYS A 113 -7.05 -16.97 18.95
N GLN A 114 -5.85 -17.09 18.44
CA GLN A 114 -5.06 -15.96 17.99
C GLN A 114 -4.44 -16.25 16.63
N ILE A 115 -4.27 -15.20 15.85
CA ILE A 115 -3.54 -15.26 14.58
C ILE A 115 -2.32 -14.35 14.67
N HIS A 116 -1.19 -14.86 14.22
CA HIS A 116 0.10 -14.18 14.22
C HIS A 116 0.69 -14.16 12.81
N LEU A 117 1.61 -13.27 12.55
CA LEU A 117 2.44 -13.31 11.35
C LEU A 117 3.78 -13.94 11.73
N ALA A 118 4.03 -15.15 11.23
CA ALA A 118 5.27 -15.86 11.53
C ALA A 118 6.41 -15.33 10.65
N ALA A 119 7.57 -15.09 11.29
CA ALA A 119 8.78 -14.67 10.62
C ALA A 119 9.82 -15.83 10.62
N GLY A 120 10.75 -15.81 9.66
CA GLY A 120 11.82 -16.82 9.59
C GLY A 120 11.30 -18.23 9.32
N VAL A 121 10.19 -18.34 8.59
CA VAL A 121 9.61 -19.63 8.20
C VAL A 121 10.45 -20.21 7.06
N TYR A 122 10.89 -21.44 7.23
CA TYR A 122 11.50 -22.23 6.18
C TYR A 122 10.47 -23.20 5.61
N THR A 123 10.32 -23.22 4.30
CA THR A 123 9.38 -24.09 3.59
C THR A 123 10.12 -25.15 2.79
N GLU A 124 9.65 -26.37 2.87
CA GLU A 124 10.19 -27.51 2.15
C GLU A 124 9.06 -28.37 1.58
N LEU A 125 9.20 -28.84 0.34
CA LEU A 125 8.25 -29.74 -0.28
C LEU A 125 8.73 -31.18 -0.14
N ASP A 126 7.89 -32.06 0.39
CA ASP A 126 8.21 -33.47 0.48
C ASP A 126 8.00 -34.22 -0.86
N LYS A 127 8.28 -35.51 -0.87
CA LYS A 127 8.11 -36.38 -2.04
C LYS A 127 6.65 -36.54 -2.48
N ASN A 128 5.70 -36.25 -1.58
CA ASN A 128 4.26 -36.29 -1.85
C ASN A 128 3.71 -34.94 -2.27
N LEU A 129 4.58 -33.95 -2.51
CA LEU A 129 4.22 -32.56 -2.82
C LEU A 129 3.46 -31.84 -1.69
N ILE A 130 3.72 -32.23 -0.44
CA ILE A 130 3.16 -31.57 0.74
C ILE A 130 4.17 -30.55 1.24
N GLU A 131 3.73 -29.31 1.45
CA GLU A 131 4.54 -28.23 1.96
C GLU A 131 4.69 -28.37 3.49
N HIS A 132 5.93 -28.44 3.97
CA HIS A 132 6.31 -28.48 5.37
C HIS A 132 6.85 -27.13 5.82
N PHE A 133 6.50 -26.71 7.02
CA PHE A 133 6.87 -25.43 7.58
C PHE A 133 7.72 -25.62 8.82
N LYS A 134 8.84 -24.92 8.89
CA LYS A 134 9.78 -24.96 10.03
C LYS A 134 10.11 -23.54 10.48
N ILE A 135 10.09 -23.31 11.78
CA ILE A 135 10.61 -22.08 12.40
C ILE A 135 11.77 -22.49 13.30
N GLY A 136 12.99 -22.22 12.85
CA GLY A 136 14.19 -22.76 13.48
C GLY A 136 14.19 -24.28 13.43
N SER A 137 14.11 -24.95 14.60
CA SER A 137 14.05 -26.43 14.71
C SER A 137 12.64 -26.96 14.96
N VAL A 138 11.62 -26.09 14.96
CA VAL A 138 10.23 -26.47 15.26
C VAL A 138 9.48 -26.63 13.95
N GLU A 139 8.90 -27.81 13.74
CA GLU A 139 7.97 -28.06 12.64
C GLU A 139 6.56 -27.59 13.00
N ILE A 140 5.94 -26.86 12.07
CA ILE A 140 4.59 -26.29 12.24
C ILE A 140 3.61 -27.14 11.41
N PRO A 141 2.51 -27.60 11.99
CA PRO A 141 1.48 -28.30 11.24
C PRO A 141 0.91 -27.47 10.09
N PRO A 142 0.74 -28.03 8.89
CA PRO A 142 0.27 -27.29 7.71
C PRO A 142 -1.15 -26.71 7.86
N ASP A 143 -1.95 -27.23 8.78
CA ASP A 143 -3.30 -26.75 9.09
C ASP A 143 -3.32 -25.51 10.02
N MET A 144 -2.18 -25.18 10.63
CA MET A 144 -2.02 -24.02 11.50
C MET A 144 -1.38 -22.82 10.81
N ILE A 145 -0.77 -22.99 9.65
CA ILE A 145 -0.03 -21.96 8.93
C ILE A 145 -0.38 -21.96 7.44
N ARG A 146 -0.35 -20.79 6.83
CA ARG A 146 -0.48 -20.68 5.37
C ARG A 146 0.67 -19.91 4.79
N HIS A 147 1.13 -20.32 3.63
CA HIS A 147 2.10 -19.61 2.83
C HIS A 147 1.37 -18.77 1.79
N VAL A 148 1.19 -17.48 2.09
CA VAL A 148 0.58 -16.52 1.17
C VAL A 148 1.68 -15.93 0.30
N LYS A 149 1.62 -16.17 -1.00
CA LYS A 149 2.69 -15.87 -1.96
C LYS A 149 2.23 -14.89 -3.03
N ASN A 150 3.07 -13.93 -3.34
CA ASN A 150 3.00 -13.20 -4.60
C ASN A 150 3.76 -14.02 -5.66
N ILE A 151 3.01 -14.83 -6.41
CA ILE A 151 3.60 -15.84 -7.30
C ILE A 151 4.22 -15.19 -8.53
N GLY A 152 5.53 -15.46 -8.74
CA GLY A 152 6.20 -15.23 -10.00
C GLY A 152 6.21 -16.51 -10.85
N THR A 153 7.41 -16.99 -11.18
CA THR A 153 7.61 -18.24 -11.94
C THR A 153 7.82 -19.48 -11.07
N ASN A 154 8.06 -19.28 -9.78
CA ASN A 154 8.29 -20.37 -8.81
C ASN A 154 7.07 -20.50 -7.89
N HIS A 155 6.49 -21.70 -7.83
CA HIS A 155 5.34 -21.97 -6.97
C HIS A 155 5.68 -22.17 -5.48
N LEU A 156 6.97 -22.33 -5.15
CA LEU A 156 7.46 -22.51 -3.77
C LEU A 156 7.91 -21.21 -3.12
N LYS A 157 8.11 -20.15 -3.90
CA LYS A 157 8.60 -18.87 -3.40
C LYS A 157 7.80 -17.72 -3.98
N GLY A 158 7.41 -16.78 -3.14
CA GLY A 158 6.87 -15.49 -3.55
C GLY A 158 7.97 -14.54 -4.02
N VAL A 159 7.60 -13.50 -4.72
CA VAL A 159 8.52 -12.50 -5.27
C VAL A 159 8.02 -11.12 -4.85
N GLY A 160 8.79 -10.43 -4.03
CA GLY A 160 8.47 -9.11 -3.52
C GLY A 160 9.28 -7.99 -4.16
N LEU A 161 9.03 -6.78 -3.71
CA LEU A 161 9.72 -5.57 -4.18
C LEU A 161 11.24 -5.68 -3.96
N LEU A 162 11.67 -6.31 -2.85
CA LEU A 162 13.07 -6.52 -2.51
C LEU A 162 13.82 -7.40 -3.52
N ASP A 163 13.14 -8.42 -4.04
CA ASP A 163 13.73 -9.29 -5.05
C ASP A 163 13.72 -8.64 -6.44
N LEU A 164 12.58 -8.08 -6.83
CA LEU A 164 12.36 -7.52 -8.17
C LEU A 164 13.01 -6.15 -8.36
N GLY A 165 12.91 -5.32 -7.34
CA GLY A 165 13.32 -3.92 -7.39
C GLY A 165 14.67 -3.62 -6.75
N ARG A 166 15.48 -4.61 -6.37
CA ARG A 166 16.72 -4.41 -5.62
C ARG A 166 17.63 -3.33 -6.23
N ASN A 167 17.97 -3.47 -7.50
CA ASN A 167 18.85 -2.51 -8.18
C ASN A 167 18.24 -1.10 -8.23
N THR A 168 16.93 -1.03 -8.41
CA THR A 168 16.18 0.24 -8.43
C THR A 168 16.18 0.88 -7.04
N LEU A 169 15.97 0.09 -6.00
CA LEU A 169 16.00 0.54 -4.59
C LEU A 169 17.38 1.05 -4.18
N GLU A 170 18.45 0.30 -4.53
CA GLU A 170 19.84 0.72 -4.30
C GLU A 170 20.15 2.03 -5.06
N GLY A 171 19.60 2.17 -6.26
CA GLY A 171 19.71 3.39 -7.06
C GLY A 171 19.03 4.60 -6.39
N VAL A 172 17.82 4.43 -5.87
CA VAL A 172 17.10 5.48 -5.11
C VAL A 172 17.90 5.90 -3.89
N MET A 173 18.27 4.94 -3.03
CA MET A 173 19.01 5.23 -1.80
C MET A 173 20.36 5.91 -2.08
N SER A 174 21.06 5.47 -3.13
CA SER A 174 22.34 6.08 -3.53
C SER A 174 22.14 7.51 -4.01
N ALA A 175 21.11 7.79 -4.81
CA ALA A 175 20.83 9.13 -5.31
C ALA A 175 20.38 10.08 -4.18
N GLU A 176 19.53 9.63 -3.28
CA GLU A 176 19.10 10.37 -2.08
C GLU A 176 20.30 10.70 -1.18
N LYS A 177 21.21 9.74 -1.00
CA LYS A 177 22.43 9.94 -0.22
C LYS A 177 23.34 10.98 -0.86
N VAL A 178 23.55 10.92 -2.17
CA VAL A 178 24.36 11.91 -2.90
C VAL A 178 23.77 13.31 -2.77
N LEU A 179 22.46 13.47 -2.89
CA LEU A 179 21.79 14.75 -2.67
C LEU A 179 21.99 15.25 -1.23
N THR A 180 21.73 14.40 -0.25
CA THR A 180 21.88 14.74 1.17
C THR A 180 23.32 15.14 1.49
N ASP A 181 24.30 14.36 1.07
CA ASP A 181 25.73 14.66 1.26
C ASP A 181 26.11 15.97 0.59
N LYS A 182 25.60 16.23 -0.61
CA LYS A 182 25.84 17.48 -1.34
C LYS A 182 25.27 18.70 -0.60
N TYR A 183 24.04 18.61 -0.11
CA TYR A 183 23.41 19.72 0.62
C TYR A 183 24.03 19.92 2.00
N THR A 184 24.39 18.85 2.69
CA THR A 184 25.07 18.91 4.00
C THR A 184 26.44 19.56 3.88
N LYS A 185 27.17 19.28 2.77
CA LYS A 185 28.50 19.84 2.50
C LYS A 185 28.46 21.19 1.74
N GLY A 186 27.32 21.87 1.71
CA GLY A 186 27.17 23.17 1.07
C GLY A 186 27.32 23.15 -0.46
N GLY A 187 27.07 22.02 -1.08
CA GLY A 187 27.12 21.83 -2.54
C GLY A 187 28.53 21.67 -3.11
N LEU A 188 29.55 21.67 -2.29
CA LEU A 188 30.97 21.56 -2.70
C LEU A 188 31.43 20.10 -2.50
N LEU A 189 31.74 19.43 -3.61
CA LEU A 189 32.22 18.04 -3.59
C LEU A 189 33.75 17.92 -3.68
N ALA A 190 34.42 18.95 -4.16
CA ALA A 190 35.87 18.96 -4.28
C ALA A 190 36.42 20.40 -4.45
N PHE A 191 37.64 20.55 -4.05
CA PHE A 191 38.41 21.75 -4.31
C PHE A 191 39.61 21.42 -5.20
N LEU A 192 39.87 22.27 -6.18
CA LEU A 192 41.06 22.19 -7.00
C LEU A 192 42.10 23.19 -6.45
N LEU A 193 43.20 22.65 -5.93
CA LEU A 193 44.32 23.46 -5.52
C LEU A 193 45.26 23.66 -6.71
N LYS A 194 45.31 24.87 -7.25
CA LYS A 194 46.23 25.25 -8.32
C LYS A 194 47.51 25.79 -7.70
N LEU A 195 48.65 25.38 -8.24
CA LEU A 195 49.98 25.74 -7.78
C LEU A 195 50.79 26.24 -8.97
N ASP A 196 51.37 27.44 -8.86
CA ASP A 196 52.25 28.01 -9.91
C ASP A 196 53.65 27.35 -9.91
N ALA A 197 53.93 26.49 -8.97
CA ALA A 197 55.23 25.84 -8.82
C ALA A 197 55.13 24.33 -8.89
N HIS A 198 56.17 23.67 -9.43
CA HIS A 198 56.28 22.21 -9.37
C HIS A 198 56.26 21.68 -7.91
N ILE A 199 55.33 20.77 -7.63
CA ILE A 199 55.31 20.06 -6.35
C ILE A 199 56.51 19.15 -6.30
N ASN A 200 57.44 19.44 -5.41
CA ASN A 200 58.53 18.52 -5.10
C ASN A 200 58.18 17.76 -3.82
N PRO A 201 57.85 16.45 -3.91
CA PRO A 201 57.51 15.64 -2.75
C PRO A 201 58.60 15.56 -1.68
N ALA A 202 59.87 15.76 -2.06
CA ALA A 202 61.03 15.82 -1.19
C ALA A 202 61.15 17.14 -0.39
N ASN A 203 60.39 18.16 -0.75
CA ASN A 203 60.40 19.44 -0.02
C ASN A 203 59.43 19.39 1.17
N GLY A 204 59.96 19.15 2.38
CA GLY A 204 59.15 19.00 3.58
C GLY A 204 58.32 20.24 3.96
N ALA A 205 58.72 21.45 3.50
CA ALA A 205 57.91 22.65 3.76
C ALA A 205 56.64 22.72 2.87
N GLN A 206 56.78 22.36 1.60
CA GLN A 206 55.64 22.28 0.66
C GLN A 206 54.67 21.17 1.07
N SER A 207 55.17 19.98 1.43
CA SER A 207 54.33 18.88 1.91
C SER A 207 53.54 19.24 3.17
N LYS A 208 54.18 19.93 4.12
CA LYS A 208 53.48 20.39 5.35
C LYS A 208 52.38 21.42 5.07
N LEU A 209 52.64 22.35 4.12
CA LEU A 209 51.65 23.37 3.74
C LEU A 209 50.46 22.74 3.03
N ILE A 210 50.71 21.85 2.07
CA ILE A 210 49.65 21.11 1.36
C ILE A 210 48.83 20.29 2.33
N LYS A 211 49.48 19.58 3.27
CA LYS A 211 48.81 18.83 4.30
C LYS A 211 47.95 19.74 5.20
N ALA A 212 48.48 20.87 5.63
CA ALA A 212 47.70 21.82 6.44
C ALA A 212 46.48 22.40 5.69
N ILE A 213 46.59 22.63 4.36
CA ILE A 213 45.46 23.04 3.55
C ILE A 213 44.41 21.91 3.42
N LEU A 214 44.85 20.67 3.20
CA LEU A 214 43.97 19.50 3.14
C LEU A 214 43.26 19.29 4.46
N ASP A 215 43.98 19.31 5.59
CA ASP A 215 43.41 19.15 6.94
C ASP A 215 42.37 20.28 7.23
N GLN A 216 42.58 21.49 6.74
CA GLN A 216 41.60 22.58 6.87
C GLN A 216 40.40 22.39 5.97
N LEU A 217 40.58 21.86 4.75
CA LEU A 217 39.50 21.56 3.82
C LEU A 217 38.64 20.39 4.32
N GLU A 218 39.27 19.34 4.90
CA GLU A 218 38.55 18.24 5.53
C GLU A 218 37.72 18.67 6.75
N GLN A 219 38.18 19.66 7.51
CA GLN A 219 37.46 20.23 8.65
C GLN A 219 36.28 21.16 8.29
N ILE A 220 36.05 21.43 7.00
CA ILE A 220 34.87 22.20 6.53
C ILE A 220 33.58 21.42 6.73
N ASP A 221 33.66 20.16 7.10
CA ASP A 221 32.50 19.30 7.40
C ASP A 221 31.71 19.73 8.66
N ASP A 222 32.23 20.67 9.46
CA ASP A 222 31.54 21.20 10.63
C ASP A 222 30.78 22.48 10.29
N SER A 223 29.53 22.36 10.07
CA SER A 223 28.52 23.10 9.32
C SER A 223 28.20 24.56 9.71
N ARG A 224 29.06 25.32 10.40
CA ARG A 224 28.67 26.68 10.90
C ARG A 224 29.68 27.80 10.81
N SER A 225 30.85 27.61 10.25
CA SER A 225 31.81 28.72 10.14
C SER A 225 32.42 28.82 8.73
N VAL A 226 32.26 29.97 8.12
CA VAL A 226 33.05 30.32 6.96
C VAL A 226 34.52 30.37 7.39
N LYS A 227 35.28 29.31 7.09
CA LYS A 227 36.71 29.26 7.37
C LYS A 227 37.43 29.93 6.24
N MET A 228 38.15 31.00 6.56
CA MET A 228 39.09 31.64 5.63
C MET A 228 40.41 30.88 5.68
N ILE A 229 40.83 30.36 4.52
CA ILE A 229 42.13 29.72 4.34
C ILE A 229 43.08 30.76 3.79
N PRO A 230 44.10 31.24 4.53
CA PRO A 230 45.10 32.18 4.01
C PRO A 230 45.99 31.46 3.02
N LEU A 231 45.96 31.90 1.76
CA LEU A 231 46.81 31.35 0.72
C LEU A 231 47.98 32.29 0.43
N GLY A 232 49.19 31.74 0.29
CA GLY A 232 50.35 32.44 -0.14
C GLY A 232 50.29 32.78 -1.66
N LYS A 233 51.19 33.67 -2.12
CA LYS A 233 51.29 34.00 -3.55
C LYS A 233 51.62 32.72 -4.36
N GLY A 234 50.84 32.46 -5.41
CA GLY A 234 51.02 31.29 -6.26
C GLY A 234 50.17 30.06 -5.86
N TYR A 235 49.24 30.23 -4.91
CA TYR A 235 48.25 29.21 -4.54
C TYR A 235 46.86 29.74 -4.82
N GLU A 236 46.08 28.97 -5.55
CA GLU A 236 44.69 29.31 -5.85
C GLU A 236 43.82 28.08 -5.54
N ILE A 237 42.75 28.28 -4.82
CA ILE A 237 41.75 27.25 -4.56
C ILE A 237 40.52 27.55 -5.41
N GLU A 238 40.18 26.66 -6.29
CA GLU A 238 38.96 26.74 -7.07
C GLU A 238 37.97 25.64 -6.60
N ALA A 239 36.77 26.07 -6.26
CA ALA A 239 35.72 25.14 -5.94
C ALA A 239 35.27 24.39 -7.22
N MET A 240 35.46 23.09 -7.25
CA MET A 240 34.90 22.28 -8.32
C MET A 240 33.39 22.12 -8.10
N LYS A 241 32.62 22.59 -9.06
CA LYS A 241 31.23 22.30 -9.12
C LYS A 241 31.07 20.79 -9.25
N SER A 242 30.04 20.24 -8.58
CA SER A 242 29.69 18.83 -8.74
C SER A 242 29.59 18.48 -10.24
N PRO A 243 30.25 17.41 -10.70
CA PRO A 243 30.14 16.99 -12.10
C PRO A 243 28.69 16.48 -12.42
N VAL A 244 27.89 16.26 -11.41
CA VAL A 244 26.48 15.83 -11.56
C VAL A 244 25.60 17.00 -11.15
N GLU A 245 24.83 17.50 -12.10
CA GLU A 245 23.81 18.53 -11.88
C GLU A 245 22.65 17.91 -11.07
N ASP A 246 22.08 18.70 -10.14
CA ASP A 246 20.95 18.25 -9.31
C ASP A 246 19.78 17.78 -10.16
N GLU A 247 19.55 18.44 -11.27
CA GLU A 247 18.49 18.13 -12.22
C GLU A 247 18.62 16.70 -12.77
N LYS A 248 19.84 16.24 -13.03
CA LYS A 248 20.10 14.86 -13.46
C LYS A 248 19.81 13.86 -12.35
N ILE A 249 20.21 14.15 -11.11
CA ILE A 249 19.94 13.26 -9.97
C ILE A 249 18.42 13.17 -9.72
N LEU A 250 17.71 14.29 -9.74
CA LEU A 250 16.26 14.32 -9.61
C LEU A 250 15.55 13.58 -10.75
N SER A 251 16.09 13.68 -11.98
CA SER A 251 15.57 12.92 -13.12
C SER A 251 15.74 11.40 -12.90
N TYR A 252 16.88 10.94 -12.40
CA TYR A 252 17.10 9.54 -12.05
C TYR A 252 16.14 9.07 -10.95
N LEU A 253 15.98 9.85 -9.88
CA LEU A 253 15.02 9.52 -8.80
C LEU A 253 13.61 9.35 -9.36
N ASN A 254 13.17 10.25 -10.25
CA ASN A 254 11.86 10.13 -10.88
C ASN A 254 11.71 8.86 -11.72
N VAL A 255 12.75 8.45 -12.44
CA VAL A 255 12.74 7.19 -13.21
C VAL A 255 12.64 6.00 -12.27
N TYR A 256 13.43 5.97 -11.22
CA TYR A 256 13.40 4.87 -10.23
C TYR A 256 12.05 4.78 -9.50
N LYS A 257 11.47 5.92 -9.10
CA LYS A 257 10.12 5.95 -8.50
C LYS A 257 9.06 5.34 -9.43
N LYS A 258 9.12 5.66 -10.72
CA LYS A 258 8.22 5.07 -11.74
C LYS A 258 8.42 3.56 -11.87
N ASP A 259 9.65 3.09 -11.82
CA ASP A 259 9.96 1.67 -11.91
C ASP A 259 9.52 0.91 -10.65
N LEU A 260 9.71 1.48 -9.45
CA LEU A 260 9.19 0.92 -8.20
C LEU A 260 7.67 0.75 -8.23
N GLY A 261 6.94 1.75 -8.72
CA GLY A 261 5.50 1.65 -8.89
C GLY A 261 5.08 0.50 -9.80
N LYS A 262 5.82 0.24 -10.88
CA LYS A 262 5.53 -0.89 -11.79
C LYS A 262 5.62 -2.24 -11.09
N PHE A 263 6.60 -2.44 -10.19
CA PHE A 263 6.70 -3.67 -9.39
C PHE A 263 5.53 -3.84 -8.42
N LEU A 264 4.91 -2.74 -8.01
CA LEU A 264 3.69 -2.72 -7.19
C LEU A 264 2.39 -2.67 -8.03
N SER A 265 2.48 -2.90 -9.33
CA SER A 265 1.37 -2.84 -10.28
C SER A 265 0.76 -1.45 -10.47
N ILE A 266 1.49 -0.39 -10.11
CA ILE A 266 1.06 1.01 -10.22
C ILE A 266 1.87 1.71 -11.32
N ASN A 267 1.20 2.32 -12.28
CA ASN A 267 1.84 3.31 -13.14
C ASN A 267 1.79 4.66 -12.43
N VAL A 268 2.93 5.11 -11.88
CA VAL A 268 3.03 6.31 -11.05
C VAL A 268 2.60 7.56 -11.81
N ASP A 269 2.98 7.71 -13.09
CA ASP A 269 2.59 8.88 -13.89
C ASP A 269 1.07 8.94 -14.08
N THR A 270 0.45 7.81 -14.40
CA THR A 270 -1.01 7.73 -14.55
C THR A 270 -1.70 8.02 -13.23
N TYR A 271 -1.22 7.44 -12.13
CA TYR A 271 -1.79 7.62 -10.80
C TYR A 271 -1.71 9.08 -10.35
N GLN A 272 -0.55 9.70 -10.46
CA GLN A 272 -0.36 11.12 -10.12
C GLN A 272 -1.15 12.07 -11.03
N ALA A 273 -1.28 11.77 -12.32
CA ALA A 273 -2.12 12.53 -13.22
C ALA A 273 -3.60 12.45 -12.83
N LEU A 274 -4.06 11.25 -12.47
CA LEU A 274 -5.43 11.05 -11.99
C LEU A 274 -5.70 11.78 -10.66
N ILE A 275 -4.78 11.73 -9.70
CA ILE A 275 -4.94 12.46 -8.42
C ILE A 275 -5.17 13.96 -8.66
N LYS A 276 -4.47 14.55 -9.62
CA LYS A 276 -4.58 15.99 -9.91
C LYS A 276 -5.89 16.38 -10.61
N VAL A 277 -6.48 15.49 -11.37
CA VAL A 277 -7.67 15.75 -12.20
C VAL A 277 -8.94 15.19 -11.58
N ASP A 278 -8.87 13.97 -11.06
CA ASP A 278 -10.03 13.23 -10.56
C ASP A 278 -9.58 12.22 -9.51
N PHE A 279 -9.67 12.63 -8.25
CA PHE A 279 -9.26 11.81 -7.11
C PHE A 279 -10.06 10.49 -7.03
N GLU A 280 -11.35 10.50 -7.38
CA GLU A 280 -12.19 9.29 -7.37
C GLU A 280 -11.65 8.24 -8.35
N LYS A 281 -11.29 8.67 -9.56
CA LYS A 281 -10.67 7.77 -10.54
C LYS A 281 -9.29 7.29 -10.12
N ALA A 282 -8.50 8.12 -9.42
CA ALA A 282 -7.21 7.73 -8.89
C ALA A 282 -7.37 6.60 -7.85
N MET A 283 -8.29 6.76 -6.90
CA MET A 283 -8.58 5.75 -5.90
C MET A 283 -9.10 4.44 -6.51
N MET A 284 -9.98 4.52 -7.48
CA MET A 284 -10.49 3.36 -8.22
C MET A 284 -9.39 2.65 -9.03
N TYR A 285 -8.47 3.42 -9.62
CA TYR A 285 -7.30 2.87 -10.32
C TYR A 285 -6.41 2.07 -9.37
N LEU A 286 -6.04 2.66 -8.22
CA LEU A 286 -5.23 2.00 -7.20
C LEU A 286 -5.92 0.74 -6.68
N HIS A 287 -7.21 0.85 -6.34
CA HIS A 287 -8.01 -0.27 -5.88
C HIS A 287 -7.99 -1.44 -6.88
N ASN A 288 -8.33 -1.19 -8.13
CA ASN A 288 -8.46 -2.25 -9.12
C ASN A 288 -7.13 -2.87 -9.54
N LYS A 289 -6.04 -2.07 -9.56
CA LYS A 289 -4.74 -2.52 -10.05
C LYS A 289 -3.89 -3.21 -8.98
N ALA A 290 -3.85 -2.65 -7.76
CA ALA A 290 -2.98 -3.13 -6.70
C ALA A 290 -3.74 -3.80 -5.56
N VAL A 291 -4.79 -3.16 -5.04
CA VAL A 291 -5.44 -3.60 -3.79
C VAL A 291 -6.29 -4.86 -3.98
N ARG A 292 -7.18 -4.85 -4.96
CA ARG A 292 -8.13 -5.96 -5.18
C ARG A 292 -7.48 -7.33 -5.44
N PRO A 293 -6.40 -7.46 -6.23
CA PRO A 293 -5.70 -8.73 -6.39
C PRO A 293 -5.11 -9.26 -5.07
N ILE A 294 -4.56 -8.36 -4.24
CA ILE A 294 -4.01 -8.72 -2.93
C ILE A 294 -5.14 -9.17 -1.99
N MET A 295 -6.24 -8.41 -1.94
CA MET A 295 -7.43 -8.80 -1.17
C MET A 295 -7.89 -10.20 -1.53
N LYS A 296 -8.02 -10.50 -2.83
CA LYS A 296 -8.45 -11.80 -3.31
C LYS A 296 -7.51 -12.93 -2.86
N ASN A 297 -6.20 -12.71 -2.93
CA ASN A 297 -5.22 -13.66 -2.47
C ASN A 297 -5.33 -13.89 -0.94
N PHE A 298 -5.49 -12.82 -0.16
CA PHE A 298 -5.68 -12.92 1.29
C PHE A 298 -6.98 -13.63 1.66
N GLU A 299 -8.10 -13.32 0.99
CA GLU A 299 -9.38 -13.99 1.17
C GLU A 299 -9.26 -15.51 0.99
N ASP A 300 -8.63 -15.95 -0.08
CA ASP A 300 -8.49 -17.37 -0.40
C ASP A 300 -7.61 -18.08 0.62
N HIS A 301 -6.46 -17.51 0.98
CA HIS A 301 -5.55 -18.13 1.95
C HIS A 301 -6.09 -18.11 3.38
N LEU A 302 -6.71 -17.02 3.82
CA LEU A 302 -7.33 -16.97 5.15
C LEU A 302 -8.54 -17.90 5.23
N SER A 303 -9.36 -17.99 4.17
CA SER A 303 -10.46 -18.96 4.12
C SER A 303 -9.96 -20.40 4.26
N LEU A 304 -8.87 -20.74 3.57
CA LEU A 304 -8.25 -22.05 3.69
C LEU A 304 -7.65 -22.30 5.08
N LEU A 305 -7.09 -21.27 5.73
CA LEU A 305 -6.51 -21.38 7.07
C LEU A 305 -7.58 -21.68 8.13
N PHE A 306 -8.70 -20.94 8.07
CA PHE A 306 -9.76 -21.06 9.08
C PHE A 306 -10.71 -22.24 8.85
N TYR A 307 -11.01 -22.56 7.60
CA TYR A 307 -12.08 -23.49 7.26
C TYR A 307 -11.61 -24.73 6.49
N GLY A 308 -10.39 -24.73 5.95
CA GLY A 308 -9.89 -25.84 5.11
C GLY A 308 -10.49 -25.83 3.69
N GLN A 309 -10.11 -26.86 2.89
CA GLN A 309 -10.43 -26.91 1.45
C GLN A 309 -11.91 -27.15 1.13
N ASN A 310 -12.62 -27.88 1.97
CA ASN A 310 -13.99 -28.35 1.69
C ASN A 310 -15.08 -27.50 2.36
N SER A 311 -14.74 -26.33 2.84
CA SER A 311 -15.71 -25.48 3.52
C SER A 311 -16.55 -24.68 2.52
N LYS A 312 -17.81 -24.50 2.90
CA LYS A 312 -18.78 -23.63 2.21
C LYS A 312 -18.66 -22.16 2.65
N LYS A 313 -17.89 -21.90 3.71
CA LYS A 313 -17.67 -20.56 4.24
C LYS A 313 -16.43 -19.93 3.65
N ARG A 314 -16.49 -18.62 3.40
CA ARG A 314 -15.40 -17.84 2.85
C ARG A 314 -15.22 -16.54 3.62
N ILE A 315 -13.96 -16.17 3.86
CA ILE A 315 -13.61 -14.84 4.35
C ILE A 315 -13.56 -13.89 3.15
N LYS A 316 -14.16 -12.73 3.30
CA LYS A 316 -14.19 -11.67 2.30
C LYS A 316 -13.75 -10.36 2.89
N PHE A 317 -13.03 -9.59 2.08
CA PHE A 317 -12.67 -8.21 2.36
C PHE A 317 -13.61 -7.29 1.57
N LYS A 318 -14.41 -6.51 2.26
CA LYS A 318 -15.32 -5.53 1.64
C LYS A 318 -14.76 -4.13 1.83
N ILE A 319 -14.51 -3.44 0.73
CA ILE A 319 -14.21 -2.02 0.74
C ILE A 319 -15.43 -1.29 0.22
N ASN A 320 -15.93 -0.37 1.02
CA ASN A 320 -17.02 0.49 0.58
C ASN A 320 -16.47 1.50 -0.44
N VAL A 321 -16.78 1.29 -1.71
CA VAL A 321 -16.35 2.19 -2.80
C VAL A 321 -16.82 3.63 -2.57
N LEU A 322 -17.92 3.80 -1.82
CA LEU A 322 -18.45 5.13 -1.49
C LEU A 322 -17.51 5.94 -0.58
N ASP A 323 -16.57 5.29 0.12
CA ASP A 323 -15.58 6.01 0.95
C ASP A 323 -14.55 6.76 0.12
N PHE A 324 -14.41 6.42 -1.16
CA PHE A 324 -13.49 7.05 -2.10
C PHE A 324 -14.12 8.12 -2.99
N VAL A 325 -15.45 8.32 -2.90
CA VAL A 325 -16.14 9.27 -3.75
C VAL A 325 -16.53 10.54 -2.97
N THR A 326 -16.66 11.64 -3.69
CA THR A 326 -17.06 12.93 -3.12
C THR A 326 -18.49 12.88 -2.58
N TYR A 327 -18.79 13.78 -1.66
CA TYR A 327 -20.16 13.90 -1.11
C TYR A 327 -21.20 14.15 -2.21
N SER A 328 -20.87 14.93 -3.23
CA SER A 328 -21.74 15.17 -4.39
C SER A 328 -22.01 13.86 -5.16
N THR A 329 -20.97 13.05 -5.39
CA THR A 329 -21.11 11.73 -6.05
C THR A 329 -21.95 10.79 -5.20
N LYS A 330 -21.72 10.75 -3.86
CA LYS A 330 -22.54 9.94 -2.92
C LYS A 330 -24.02 10.32 -2.99
N THR A 331 -24.34 11.61 -2.95
CA THR A 331 -25.72 12.10 -3.03
C THR A 331 -26.39 11.75 -4.36
N ASN A 332 -25.67 11.88 -5.46
CA ASN A 332 -26.18 11.49 -6.78
C ASN A 332 -26.44 9.98 -6.88
N ILE A 333 -25.54 9.16 -6.33
CA ILE A 333 -25.74 7.70 -6.24
C ILE A 333 -26.96 7.41 -5.37
N GLY A 334 -27.06 8.01 -4.18
CA GLY A 334 -28.18 7.84 -3.26
C GLY A 334 -29.53 8.19 -3.92
N TYR A 335 -29.59 9.33 -4.61
CA TYR A 335 -30.78 9.74 -5.35
C TYR A 335 -31.16 8.70 -6.41
N ASN A 336 -30.20 8.23 -7.21
CA ASN A 336 -30.47 7.27 -8.27
C ASN A 336 -30.93 5.90 -7.75
N ILE A 337 -30.32 5.37 -6.68
CA ILE A 337 -30.68 4.06 -6.13
C ILE A 337 -32.05 4.07 -5.42
N VAL A 338 -32.43 5.18 -4.79
CA VAL A 338 -33.82 5.36 -4.29
C VAL A 338 -34.80 5.45 -5.44
N ARG A 339 -34.51 6.26 -6.46
CA ARG A 339 -35.36 6.45 -7.63
C ARG A 339 -35.61 5.15 -8.40
N THR A 340 -34.62 4.26 -8.45
CA THR A 340 -34.70 2.96 -9.13
C THR A 340 -35.31 1.84 -8.28
N GLY A 341 -35.70 2.14 -7.04
CA GLY A 341 -36.31 1.17 -6.14
C GLY A 341 -35.33 0.11 -5.60
N ILE A 342 -34.02 0.40 -5.61
CA ILE A 342 -33.01 -0.53 -5.10
C ILE A 342 -32.98 -0.51 -3.57
N THR A 343 -33.17 0.67 -2.96
CA THR A 343 -33.15 0.81 -1.49
C THR A 343 -34.05 1.96 -1.02
N SER A 344 -34.30 2.01 0.29
CA SER A 344 -35.11 3.05 0.93
C SER A 344 -34.31 4.33 1.24
N PRO A 345 -34.98 5.49 1.43
CA PRO A 345 -34.35 6.73 1.87
C PRO A 345 -33.56 6.59 3.18
N ASP A 346 -34.03 5.84 4.16
CA ASP A 346 -33.32 5.60 5.43
C ASP A 346 -31.99 4.90 5.23
N ASN A 347 -31.91 3.95 4.30
CA ASN A 347 -30.64 3.30 4.00
C ASN A 347 -29.65 4.24 3.30
N VAL A 348 -30.16 5.16 2.48
CA VAL A 348 -29.32 6.22 1.87
C VAL A 348 -28.89 7.24 2.91
N ALA A 349 -29.73 7.60 3.87
CA ALA A 349 -29.36 8.46 4.99
C ALA A 349 -28.17 7.85 5.77
N ASP A 350 -28.25 6.58 6.13
CA ASP A 350 -27.18 5.83 6.78
C ASP A 350 -25.87 5.81 5.94
N MET A 351 -26.02 5.54 4.64
CA MET A 351 -24.90 5.54 3.70
C MET A 351 -24.19 6.91 3.60
N LEU A 352 -24.95 7.99 3.76
CA LEU A 352 -24.44 9.37 3.73
C LEU A 352 -23.97 9.89 5.10
N GLY A 353 -24.16 9.09 6.17
CA GLY A 353 -23.81 9.47 7.53
C GLY A 353 -24.86 10.32 8.24
N PHE A 354 -26.10 10.32 7.77
CA PHE A 354 -27.25 10.94 8.44
C PHE A 354 -28.00 9.93 9.30
N GLU A 355 -28.65 10.42 10.34
CA GLU A 355 -29.53 9.59 11.17
C GLU A 355 -30.77 9.14 10.39
N LYS A 356 -31.13 7.85 10.56
CA LYS A 356 -32.37 7.30 10.01
C LYS A 356 -33.56 7.89 10.72
N GLN A 357 -34.57 8.32 9.96
CA GLN A 357 -35.79 8.84 10.53
C GLN A 357 -36.75 7.75 11.01
N ASN A 358 -36.61 6.53 10.47
CA ASN A 358 -37.37 5.34 10.83
C ASN A 358 -38.91 5.54 10.74
N THR A 359 -39.37 6.36 9.80
CA THR A 359 -40.79 6.50 9.50
C THR A 359 -41.25 5.51 8.42
N PRO A 360 -42.55 5.17 8.32
CA PRO A 360 -43.03 4.30 7.25
C PRO A 360 -42.69 4.82 5.85
N GLU A 361 -42.66 6.14 5.66
CA GLU A 361 -42.34 6.79 4.40
C GLU A 361 -40.85 6.65 4.08
N THR A 362 -39.96 6.83 5.06
CA THR A 362 -38.50 6.76 4.83
C THR A 362 -37.99 5.32 4.70
N GLN A 363 -38.75 4.34 5.22
CA GLN A 363 -38.46 2.92 5.06
C GLN A 363 -39.05 2.32 3.78
N ALA A 364 -39.99 3.01 3.13
CA ALA A 364 -40.62 2.54 1.89
C ALA A 364 -39.61 2.56 0.72
N ILE A 365 -39.83 1.66 -0.22
CA ILE A 365 -39.09 1.62 -1.47
C ILE A 365 -39.88 2.42 -2.52
N TYR A 366 -39.21 3.39 -3.10
CA TYR A 366 -39.81 4.26 -4.14
C TYR A 366 -39.27 3.86 -5.51
N ILE A 367 -40.14 3.90 -6.50
CA ILE A 367 -39.78 3.75 -7.92
C ILE A 367 -40.29 4.97 -8.70
N SER A 368 -39.46 5.49 -9.56
CA SER A 368 -39.85 6.59 -10.42
C SER A 368 -40.88 6.16 -11.46
N ASN A 369 -41.90 6.97 -11.70
CA ASN A 369 -42.91 6.72 -12.74
C ASN A 369 -42.35 6.71 -14.16
N ASP A 370 -41.09 7.20 -14.36
CA ASP A 370 -40.40 7.16 -15.65
C ASP A 370 -39.90 5.78 -16.02
N LEU A 371 -39.86 4.83 -15.05
CA LEU A 371 -39.38 3.49 -15.25
C LEU A 371 -40.55 2.55 -15.53
N SER A 372 -40.50 1.84 -16.65
CA SER A 372 -41.46 0.80 -17.02
C SER A 372 -40.76 -0.51 -17.26
N LYS A 373 -41.43 -1.63 -17.02
CA LYS A 373 -40.87 -2.95 -17.31
C LYS A 373 -40.61 -3.10 -18.80
N ILE A 374 -39.52 -3.77 -19.16
CA ILE A 374 -39.23 -4.11 -20.56
C ILE A 374 -40.38 -4.98 -21.07
N GLY A 375 -41.07 -4.52 -22.13
CA GLY A 375 -42.23 -5.20 -22.71
C GLY A 375 -43.60 -4.68 -22.32
N GLU A 376 -43.70 -3.80 -21.29
CA GLU A 376 -44.92 -3.06 -21.05
C GLU A 376 -44.93 -1.83 -21.95
N LYS A 377 -45.84 -1.80 -22.94
CA LYS A 377 -46.13 -0.58 -23.68
C LYS A 377 -46.71 0.43 -22.69
N LYS A 378 -46.12 1.61 -22.55
CA LYS A 378 -46.79 2.74 -21.91
C LYS A 378 -48.14 2.88 -22.61
N ALA A 379 -49.23 2.76 -21.86
CA ALA A 379 -50.50 3.26 -22.33
C ALA A 379 -50.27 4.76 -22.57
N THR A 380 -50.14 5.14 -23.81
CA THR A 380 -50.15 6.55 -24.19
C THR A 380 -51.50 7.08 -23.73
N ASP A 381 -51.43 8.03 -22.83
CA ASP A 381 -52.57 8.80 -22.36
C ASP A 381 -53.07 9.65 -23.55
N ASP A 382 -53.91 9.02 -24.39
CA ASP A 382 -54.60 9.63 -25.51
C ASP A 382 -55.75 10.59 -25.04
N SER A 383 -55.81 10.83 -23.71
CA SER A 383 -56.87 11.69 -23.12
C SER A 383 -56.56 13.18 -23.13
N LEU A 384 -55.45 13.63 -23.73
CA LEU A 384 -55.10 15.05 -23.85
C LEU A 384 -55.14 15.59 -25.29
N LYS A 385 -55.74 14.86 -26.24
CA LYS A 385 -56.06 15.38 -27.57
C LYS A 385 -57.60 15.35 -27.78
N GLY A 386 -58.26 16.21 -27.04
CA GLY A 386 -59.67 16.43 -27.23
C GLY A 386 -60.02 17.84 -26.81
N GLY A 387 -60.08 18.76 -27.72
CA GLY A 387 -60.56 20.13 -27.50
C GLY A 387 -59.71 21.17 -28.23
N ASP A 388 -59.99 21.50 -29.36
CA ASP A 388 -60.75 22.54 -30.01
C ASP A 388 -60.35 22.67 -31.49
N ASP A 389 -61.08 21.97 -32.34
CA ASP A 389 -61.35 22.46 -33.70
C ASP A 389 -62.66 23.23 -33.59
N ASN A 390 -62.64 24.56 -33.59
CA ASN A 390 -63.70 25.39 -34.04
C ASN A 390 -63.13 26.60 -34.76
N ASP A 391 -63.34 26.58 -36.06
CA ASP A 391 -63.77 27.63 -36.92
C ASP A 391 -63.36 29.08 -36.60
N GLU A 392 -62.66 29.66 -37.54
CA GLU A 392 -63.22 30.77 -38.24
C GLU A 392 -62.47 31.05 -39.55
N LYS A 393 -63.20 30.83 -40.63
CA LYS A 393 -62.98 31.44 -41.93
C LYS A 393 -63.26 32.95 -41.87
N GLU A 394 -62.67 33.60 -42.82
CA GLU A 394 -62.91 34.99 -43.31
C GLU A 394 -61.66 35.88 -42.93
N GLY A 395 -61.13 36.57 -43.86
CA GLY A 395 -61.47 37.02 -45.14
C GLY A 395 -60.36 37.96 -45.64
N ASN A 396 -60.00 37.76 -46.78
CA ASN A 396 -59.74 38.70 -47.89
C ASN A 396 -59.20 40.12 -47.58
N THR A 397 -58.28 40.48 -48.42
CA THR A 397 -58.06 41.73 -49.17
C THR A 397 -56.81 42.55 -48.79
N ASP A 398 -55.98 42.62 -49.84
CA ASP A 398 -55.36 43.81 -50.45
C ASP A 398 -54.61 44.83 -49.57
N SER A 399 -53.30 44.85 -49.75
CA SER A 399 -52.53 45.93 -50.42
C SER A 399 -51.07 45.63 -50.45
#